data_efb793958b3bebaf54f9e533de0ffe9d
#
_entry.id   efb793958b3bebaf54f9e533de0ffe9d
#
_cell.length_a   1.000
_cell.length_b   1.000
_cell.length_c   1.000
_cell.angle_alpha   90.00
_cell.angle_beta   90.00
_cell.angle_gamma   90.00
#
_symmetry.space_group_name_H-M   'P 1'
#
loop_
_entity.id
_entity.type
_entity.pdbx_description
1 polymer ?
#
loop_
_entity_poly.entity_id
_entity_poly.type
_entity_poly.pdbx_seq_one_letter_code
_entity_poly.pdbx_strand_id
1 'polypeptide(L)' 'MIWTLVLISGINMQYVTVVGYFEYEGACQKAAQEWRDLGYKVGCVQTVRRK' A
#
# COMPACT_ATOMS: atom_id res chain seq x y z
N MET A 1 3.81 14.61 3.59
CA MET A 1 4.13 13.22 3.29
C MET A 1 2.86 12.45 3.02
N ILE A 2 2.94 11.53 2.11
CA ILE A 2 1.78 10.73 1.74
C ILE A 2 2.15 9.26 1.88
N TRP A 3 1.24 8.50 2.45
CA TRP A 3 1.38 7.06 2.56
C TRP A 3 0.70 6.44 1.36
N THR A 4 1.42 5.61 0.65
CA THR A 4 0.90 4.93 -0.53
C THR A 4 0.71 3.47 -0.22
N LEU A 5 -0.49 2.97 -0.45
CA LEU A 5 -0.78 1.56 -0.28
C LEU A 5 -0.52 0.86 -1.60
N VAL A 6 0.36 -0.12 -1.57
CA VAL A 6 0.72 -0.86 -2.78
C VAL A 6 0.36 -2.32 -2.62
N LEU A 7 -0.10 -2.90 -3.71
CA LEU A 7 -0.40 -4.32 -3.80
C LEU A 7 0.73 -5.01 -4.53
N ILE A 8 1.27 -6.04 -3.91
CA ILE A 8 2.37 -6.80 -4.49
C ILE A 8 1.82 -8.09 -5.04
N SER A 9 2.10 -8.36 -6.30
CA SER A 9 1.59 -9.56 -6.95
C SER A 9 2.65 -10.13 -7.87
N GLY A 10 2.35 -11.30 -8.43
CA GLY A 10 3.27 -11.98 -9.32
C GLY A 10 4.04 -13.08 -8.63
N ILE A 11 4.68 -13.93 -9.43
CA ILE A 11 5.36 -15.12 -8.92
C ILE A 11 6.53 -14.73 -8.03
N ASN A 12 7.26 -13.69 -8.38
CA ASN A 12 8.42 -13.25 -7.63
C ASN A 12 8.21 -11.87 -7.04
N MET A 13 6.95 -11.51 -6.76
CA MET A 13 6.61 -10.19 -6.24
C MET A 13 7.10 -9.09 -7.18
N GLN A 14 7.01 -9.33 -8.47
CA GLN A 14 7.53 -8.41 -9.47
C GLN A 14 6.61 -7.25 -9.78
N TYR A 15 5.34 -7.42 -9.50
CA TYR A 15 4.35 -6.41 -9.86
C TYR A 15 3.89 -5.66 -8.62
N VAL A 16 3.97 -4.36 -8.71
CA VAL A 16 3.53 -3.48 -7.63
C VAL A 16 2.48 -2.54 -8.20
N THR A 17 1.31 -2.57 -7.59
CA THR A 17 0.19 -1.75 -8.05
C THR A 17 -0.21 -0.82 -6.92
N VAL A 18 -0.37 0.46 -7.24
CA VAL A 18 -0.82 1.41 -6.25
C VAL A 18 -2.33 1.24 -6.07
N VAL A 19 -2.73 0.96 -4.83
CA VAL A 19 -4.14 0.77 -4.50
C VAL A 19 -4.78 2.07 -4.06
N GLY A 20 -4.03 2.90 -3.32
CA GLY A 20 -4.58 4.15 -2.85
C GLY A 20 -3.55 5.00 -2.15
N TYR A 21 -3.95 6.21 -1.82
CA TYR A 21 -3.10 7.16 -1.12
C TYR A 21 -3.79 7.56 0.18
N PHE A 22 -2.98 7.72 1.22
CA PHE A 22 -3.49 8.09 2.53
C PHE A 22 -2.60 9.16 3.14
N GLU A 23 -3.21 10.05 3.88
CA GLU A 23 -2.45 11.11 4.54
C GLU A 23 -1.86 10.64 5.86
N TYR A 24 -2.41 9.59 6.44
CA TYR A 24 -1.98 9.11 7.74
C TYR A 24 -1.55 7.66 7.65
N GLU A 25 -0.53 7.35 8.43
CA GLU A 25 -0.05 5.98 8.49
C GLU A 25 -1.12 5.03 8.98
N GLY A 26 -1.86 5.44 10.00
CA GLY A 26 -2.90 4.58 10.56
C GLY A 26 -3.96 4.21 9.53
N ALA A 27 -4.34 5.16 8.69
CA ALA A 27 -5.33 4.89 7.65
C ALA A 27 -4.79 3.90 6.64
N CYS A 28 -3.52 4.05 6.25
CA CYS A 28 -2.91 3.14 5.31
C CYS A 28 -2.81 1.73 5.90
N GLN A 29 -2.40 1.61 7.14
CA GLN A 29 -2.27 0.31 7.77
C GLN A 29 -3.61 -0.38 7.95
N LYS A 30 -4.64 0.38 8.25
CA LYS A 30 -5.97 -0.18 8.38
C LYS A 30 -6.45 -0.75 7.05
N ALA A 31 -6.26 0.01 5.98
CA ALA A 31 -6.63 -0.48 4.66
C ALA A 31 -5.79 -1.69 4.28
N ALA A 32 -4.50 -1.66 4.60
CA ALA A 32 -3.63 -2.79 4.29
C ALA A 32 -4.09 -4.05 5.01
N GLN A 33 -4.54 -3.91 6.25
CA GLN A 33 -5.02 -5.07 6.98
C GLN A 33 -6.25 -5.67 6.31
N GLU A 34 -7.15 -4.83 5.82
CA GLU A 34 -8.34 -5.32 5.13
C GLU A 34 -7.94 -6.12 3.89
N TRP A 35 -6.96 -5.62 3.15
CA TRP A 35 -6.48 -6.34 1.98
C TRP A 35 -5.83 -7.67 2.34
N ARG A 36 -5.09 -7.69 3.45
CA ARG A 36 -4.47 -8.93 3.91
C ARG A 36 -5.51 -9.96 4.30
N ASP A 37 -6.61 -9.51 4.89
CA ASP A 37 -7.69 -10.40 5.26
C ASP A 37 -8.31 -11.06 4.04
N LEU A 38 -8.23 -10.40 2.88
CA LEU A 38 -8.70 -10.96 1.62
C LEU A 38 -7.68 -11.87 0.97
N GLY A 39 -6.48 -11.96 1.53
CA GLY A 39 -5.45 -12.84 1.00
C GLY A 39 -4.44 -12.17 0.11
N TYR A 40 -4.41 -10.86 0.06
CA TYR A 40 -3.46 -10.13 -0.77
C TYR A 40 -2.25 -9.71 0.03
N LYS A 41 -1.14 -9.54 -0.67
CA LYS A 41 0.07 -9.00 -0.08
C LYS A 41 0.11 -7.51 -0.39
N VAL A 42 0.10 -6.71 0.66
CA VAL A 42 0.09 -5.26 0.51
C VAL A 42 1.09 -4.65 1.49
N GLY A 43 1.48 -3.44 1.19
CA GLY A 43 2.38 -2.71 2.05
C GLY A 43 2.13 -1.22 1.95
N CYS A 44 2.52 -0.51 3.00
CA CYS A 44 2.45 0.94 3.01
C CYS A 44 3.85 1.49 2.85
N VAL A 45 4.02 2.37 1.88
CA VAL A 45 5.29 3.05 1.68
C VAL A 45 5.08 4.54 1.83
N GLN A 46 6.07 5.19 2.41
CA GLN A 46 6.00 6.62 2.62
C GLN A 46 6.62 7.32 1.41
N THR A 47 5.88 8.26 0.87
CA THR A 47 6.32 8.99 -0.31
C THR A 47 6.33 10.48 0.02
N VAL A 48 7.45 11.12 -0.29
CA VAL A 48 7.54 12.57 -0.16
C VAL A 48 7.08 13.18 -1.46
N ARG A 49 6.05 13.99 -1.36
CA ARG A 49 5.52 14.62 -2.54
C ARG A 49 6.17 15.95 -2.74
N ARG A 50 6.71 16.16 -3.92
CA ARG A 50 7.33 17.43 -4.28
C ARG A 50 6.57 18.07 -5.41
N LYS A 51 6.54 19.34 -5.36
CA LYS A 51 5.93 20.09 -6.45
C LYS A 51 6.94 20.58 -7.42
#